data_c50103eac3fb628f866c7079abae4a63
#
_entry.id   c50103eac3fb628f866c7079abae4a63
#
_cell.length_a   1.000
_cell.length_b   1.000
_cell.length_c   1.000
_cell.angle_alpha   90.00
_cell.angle_beta   90.00
_cell.angle_gamma   90.00
#
_symmetry.space_group_name_H-M   'P 1'
#
loop_
_entity.id
_entity.type
_entity.pdbx_description
1 polymer ?
#
loop_
_entity_poly.entity_id
_entity_poly.type
_entity_poly.pdbx_seq_one_letter_code
_entity_poly.pdbx_strand_id
1 'polypeptide(L)'
;PDGVWYDFFHDWRYEGKGKLTVFRASKDIPVFARAGAIIPMDAQPQTGVELPEMLDWHLFPGDNRSFVLVEGEGDNKVETRLTVNWDERKIKLDVTDDRTLLPEKRQHRFFLHTFETAPILVDNHSQEIAMGELRSRPIAKEDRMFELLKSANLAYDRKNELFAACSRAKDWKQLMKV
;
A
#
# COMPACT_ATOMS: atom_id res chain seq x y z
N PRO A 1 6.05 9.49 14.62
CA PRO A 1 4.67 9.87 14.92
C PRO A 1 3.94 8.73 15.64
N ASP A 2 2.95 9.06 16.48
CA ASP A 2 2.13 8.08 17.17
C ASP A 2 1.25 7.30 16.19
N GLY A 3 0.89 6.06 16.54
CA GLY A 3 -0.05 5.23 15.82
C GLY A 3 0.56 4.05 15.09
N VAL A 4 -0.24 3.47 14.20
CA VAL A 4 0.13 2.33 13.38
C VAL A 4 0.55 2.82 12.00
N TRP A 5 1.65 2.27 11.50
CA TRP A 5 2.24 2.56 10.20
C TRP A 5 2.57 1.27 9.49
N TYR A 6 2.51 1.28 8.18
CA TYR A 6 2.88 0.16 7.33
C TYR A 6 4.03 0.55 6.41
N ASP A 7 4.99 -0.34 6.20
CA ASP A 7 5.91 -0.21 5.08
C ASP A 7 5.12 -0.38 3.77
N PHE A 8 5.27 0.58 2.87
CA PHE A 8 4.48 0.62 1.64
C PHE A 8 4.73 -0.59 0.73
N PHE A 9 5.98 -1.07 0.68
CA PHE A 9 6.38 -2.13 -0.25
C PHE A 9 6.28 -3.54 0.32
N HIS A 10 6.37 -3.66 1.68
CA HIS A 10 6.47 -4.96 2.34
C HIS A 10 5.28 -5.27 3.25
N ASP A 11 4.37 -4.30 3.46
CA ASP A 11 3.26 -4.39 4.40
C ASP A 11 3.67 -4.64 5.87
N TRP A 12 4.94 -4.42 6.21
CA TRP A 12 5.40 -4.57 7.59
C TRP A 12 4.78 -3.52 8.49
N ARG A 13 4.18 -4.00 9.57
CA ARG A 13 3.47 -3.14 10.52
C ARG A 13 4.42 -2.61 11.59
N TYR A 14 4.34 -1.32 11.83
CA TYR A 14 5.03 -0.61 12.90
C TYR A 14 4.02 0.04 13.82
N GLU A 15 4.27 -0.01 15.11
CA GLU A 15 3.43 0.63 16.12
C GLU A 15 4.32 1.27 17.19
N GLY A 16 3.91 2.44 17.66
CA GLY A 16 4.61 3.08 18.78
C GLY A 16 4.69 4.59 18.67
N LYS A 17 5.49 5.14 19.60
CA LYS A 17 5.75 6.57 19.76
C LYS A 17 7.23 6.85 19.60
N GLY A 18 7.56 7.99 19.00
CA GLY A 18 8.92 8.53 19.00
C GLY A 18 9.81 8.02 17.87
N LYS A 19 11.08 7.79 18.17
CA LYS A 19 12.11 7.41 17.20
C LYS A 19 12.08 5.90 16.93
N LEU A 20 11.96 5.53 15.68
CA LEU A 20 12.06 4.17 15.22
C LEU A 20 13.34 3.98 14.42
N THR A 21 14.14 2.98 14.76
CA THR A 21 15.25 2.53 13.93
C THR A 21 14.74 1.43 13.02
N VAL A 22 14.70 1.69 11.72
CA VAL A 22 14.29 0.71 10.73
C VAL A 22 15.50 0.08 10.07
N PHE A 23 15.39 -1.20 9.79
CA PHE A 23 16.35 -1.97 9.04
C PHE A 23 15.89 -2.08 7.59
N ARG A 24 16.77 -1.78 6.62
CA ARG A 24 16.52 -1.88 5.18
C ARG A 24 17.79 -2.26 4.45
N ALA A 25 17.66 -2.94 3.32
CA ALA A 25 18.78 -3.10 2.42
C ALA A 25 19.15 -1.75 1.77
N SER A 26 20.41 -1.57 1.37
CA SER A 26 20.93 -0.29 0.86
C SER A 26 20.21 0.22 -0.40
N LYS A 27 19.54 -0.67 -1.14
CA LYS A 27 18.73 -0.35 -2.34
C LYS A 27 17.28 0.02 -2.04
N ASP A 28 16.82 -0.15 -0.80
CA ASP A 28 15.43 0.02 -0.43
C ASP A 28 15.22 1.40 0.20
N ILE A 29 14.32 2.18 -0.37
CA ILE A 29 13.89 3.46 0.22
C ILE A 29 12.73 3.16 1.17
N PRO A 30 12.84 3.50 2.46
CA PRO A 30 11.74 3.30 3.40
C PRO A 30 10.62 4.30 3.13
N VAL A 31 9.46 3.80 2.75
CA VAL A 31 8.22 4.57 2.57
C VAL A 31 7.17 4.01 3.51
N PHE A 32 6.52 4.90 4.28
CA PHE A 32 5.54 4.50 5.28
C PHE A 32 4.18 5.10 5.01
N ALA A 33 3.16 4.27 5.02
CA ALA A 33 1.76 4.66 5.00
C ALA A 33 1.16 4.56 6.41
N ARG A 34 0.39 5.56 6.81
CA ARG A 34 -0.34 5.50 8.08
C ARG A 34 -1.51 4.53 7.97
N ALA A 35 -1.89 3.90 9.07
CA ALA A 35 -3.13 3.11 9.13
C ALA A 35 -4.34 3.93 8.68
N GLY A 36 -5.17 3.36 7.82
CA GLY A 36 -6.29 4.02 7.16
C GLY A 36 -5.88 4.92 5.98
N ALA A 37 -4.63 4.92 5.54
CA ALA A 37 -4.22 5.71 4.39
C ALA A 37 -4.86 5.21 3.09
N ILE A 38 -5.25 6.17 2.24
CA ILE A 38 -5.72 6.00 0.88
C ILE A 38 -4.73 6.76 -0.01
N ILE A 39 -3.97 6.05 -0.85
CA ILE A 39 -2.89 6.63 -1.66
C ILE A 39 -3.16 6.34 -3.13
N PRO A 40 -3.58 7.33 -3.93
CA PRO A 40 -3.69 7.18 -5.38
C PRO A 40 -2.32 7.27 -6.03
N MET A 41 -2.09 6.44 -7.04
CA MET A 41 -0.87 6.44 -7.84
C MET A 41 -1.22 6.21 -9.32
N ASP A 42 -0.45 6.82 -10.21
CA ASP A 42 -0.48 6.46 -11.62
C ASP A 42 0.11 5.05 -11.80
N ALA A 43 -0.66 4.15 -12.41
CA ALA A 43 -0.21 2.78 -12.68
C ALA A 43 0.92 2.72 -13.70
N GLN A 44 1.03 3.73 -14.56
CA GLN A 44 2.04 3.83 -15.63
C GLN A 44 2.58 5.25 -15.73
N PRO A 45 3.36 5.71 -14.74
CA PRO A 45 3.86 7.08 -14.74
C PRO A 45 4.66 7.35 -16.01
N GLN A 46 4.13 8.25 -16.83
CA GLN A 46 4.77 8.70 -18.06
C GLN A 46 5.32 10.11 -17.88
N THR A 47 6.23 10.51 -18.76
CA THR A 47 6.83 11.84 -18.74
C THR A 47 5.91 12.93 -19.32
N GLY A 48 4.66 12.61 -19.64
CA GLY A 48 3.65 13.52 -20.17
C GLY A 48 2.76 14.16 -19.09
N VAL A 49 1.95 15.11 -19.53
CA VAL A 49 0.96 15.84 -18.70
C VAL A 49 -0.42 15.16 -18.75
N GLU A 50 -0.50 14.01 -19.39
CA GLU A 50 -1.76 13.30 -19.59
C GLU A 50 -2.22 12.63 -18.27
N LEU A 51 -3.53 12.70 -18.04
CA LEU A 51 -4.14 12.00 -16.91
C LEU A 51 -4.11 10.49 -17.14
N PRO A 52 -3.81 9.67 -16.11
CA PRO A 52 -3.64 8.24 -16.26
C PRO A 52 -4.93 7.53 -16.68
N GLU A 53 -4.84 6.56 -17.61
CA GLU A 53 -5.95 5.66 -17.93
C GLU A 53 -6.22 4.67 -16.79
N MET A 54 -5.21 4.28 -16.04
CA MET A 54 -5.32 3.38 -14.88
C MET A 54 -4.82 4.07 -13.63
N LEU A 55 -5.69 4.20 -12.64
CA LEU A 55 -5.36 4.77 -11.34
C LEU A 55 -5.33 3.68 -10.28
N ASP A 56 -4.17 3.49 -9.66
CA ASP A 56 -3.95 2.55 -8.57
C ASP A 56 -4.28 3.22 -7.23
N TRP A 57 -5.10 2.56 -6.43
CA TRP A 57 -5.46 2.99 -5.09
C TRP A 57 -4.88 2.01 -4.07
N HIS A 58 -3.88 2.45 -3.32
CA HIS A 58 -3.29 1.67 -2.25
C HIS A 58 -4.02 1.96 -0.94
N LEU A 59 -4.73 0.95 -0.41
CA LEU A 59 -5.58 1.06 0.77
C LEU A 59 -4.95 0.30 1.94
N PHE A 60 -4.61 1.02 3.01
CA PHE A 60 -4.00 0.44 4.21
C PHE A 60 -5.04 0.29 5.31
N PRO A 61 -5.12 -0.88 6.00
CA PRO A 61 -6.13 -1.09 7.03
C PRO A 61 -5.97 -0.11 8.20
N GLY A 62 -7.10 0.29 8.79
CA GLY A 62 -7.13 1.23 9.89
C GLY A 62 -8.50 1.88 10.03
N ASP A 63 -8.54 3.15 10.40
CA ASP A 63 -9.79 3.91 10.54
C ASP A 63 -10.51 4.05 9.19
N ASN A 64 -11.85 4.09 9.23
CA ASN A 64 -12.67 4.43 8.08
C ASN A 64 -12.36 5.86 7.63
N ARG A 65 -12.11 6.05 6.34
CA ARG A 65 -11.69 7.35 5.78
C ARG A 65 -12.22 7.61 4.39
N SER A 66 -12.23 8.89 4.05
CA SER A 66 -12.46 9.34 2.68
C SER A 66 -11.25 10.14 2.18
N PHE A 67 -11.00 10.05 0.88
CA PHE A 67 -10.02 10.83 0.16
C PHE A 67 -10.66 11.43 -1.10
N VAL A 68 -10.31 12.66 -1.44
CA VAL A 68 -10.77 13.30 -2.67
C VAL A 68 -9.55 13.59 -3.53
N LEU A 69 -9.51 13.00 -4.70
CA LEU A 69 -8.58 13.33 -5.76
C LEU A 69 -9.23 14.39 -6.65
N VAL A 70 -8.54 15.50 -6.84
CA VAL A 70 -8.97 16.58 -7.75
C VAL A 70 -8.01 16.59 -8.92
N GLU A 71 -8.54 16.42 -10.13
CA GLU A 71 -7.78 16.44 -11.38
C GLU A 71 -8.27 17.61 -12.24
N GLY A 72 -7.36 18.30 -12.95
CA GLY A 72 -7.66 19.48 -13.76
C GLY A 72 -7.30 20.78 -13.08
N GLU A 73 -7.59 21.92 -13.75
CA GLU A 73 -7.22 23.25 -13.31
C GLU A 73 -8.40 24.24 -13.43
N GLY A 74 -8.38 25.29 -12.60
CA GLY A 74 -9.39 26.36 -12.61
C GLY A 74 -10.80 25.85 -12.41
N ASP A 75 -11.71 26.17 -13.32
CA ASP A 75 -13.10 25.74 -13.29
C ASP A 75 -13.32 24.37 -13.96
N ASN A 76 -12.30 23.87 -14.67
CA ASN A 76 -12.32 22.55 -15.33
C ASN A 76 -11.70 21.51 -14.42
N LYS A 77 -12.48 20.98 -13.47
CA LYS A 77 -12.03 20.00 -12.47
C LYS A 77 -12.95 18.80 -12.40
N VAL A 78 -12.35 17.63 -12.18
CA VAL A 78 -13.06 16.41 -11.84
C VAL A 78 -12.65 15.99 -10.44
N GLU A 79 -13.62 15.64 -9.61
CA GLU A 79 -13.40 15.08 -8.29
C GLU A 79 -13.71 13.59 -8.30
N THR A 80 -12.74 12.79 -7.89
CA THR A 80 -12.92 11.37 -7.57
C THR A 80 -12.83 11.21 -6.05
N ARG A 81 -13.95 10.89 -5.41
CA ARG A 81 -13.99 10.64 -3.97
C ARG A 81 -14.00 9.14 -3.71
N LEU A 82 -13.05 8.71 -2.90
CA LEU A 82 -13.00 7.34 -2.41
C LEU A 82 -13.29 7.33 -0.92
N THR A 83 -14.30 6.57 -0.50
CA THR A 83 -14.62 6.31 0.90
C THR A 83 -14.37 4.84 1.20
N VAL A 84 -13.54 4.56 2.20
CA VAL A 84 -13.19 3.21 2.63
C VAL A 84 -13.80 2.95 4.00
N ASN A 85 -14.64 1.94 4.08
CA ASN A 85 -15.23 1.44 5.32
C ASN A 85 -14.71 0.02 5.59
N TRP A 86 -13.73 -0.08 6.48
CA TRP A 86 -13.09 -1.36 6.85
C TRP A 86 -14.03 -2.25 7.66
N ASP A 87 -14.90 -1.66 8.48
CA ASP A 87 -15.84 -2.39 9.33
C ASP A 87 -16.90 -3.11 8.50
N GLU A 88 -17.43 -2.43 7.48
CA GLU A 88 -18.40 -2.98 6.54
C GLU A 88 -17.76 -3.70 5.35
N ARG A 89 -16.43 -3.62 5.21
CA ARG A 89 -15.66 -4.14 4.07
C ARG A 89 -16.15 -3.60 2.73
N LYS A 90 -16.34 -2.29 2.67
CA LYS A 90 -16.87 -1.59 1.50
C LYS A 90 -15.97 -0.46 1.06
N ILE A 91 -15.92 -0.27 -0.24
CA ILE A 91 -15.32 0.88 -0.89
C ILE A 91 -16.43 1.59 -1.66
N LYS A 92 -16.61 2.88 -1.44
CA LYS A 92 -17.51 3.70 -2.24
C LYS A 92 -16.67 4.63 -3.11
N LEU A 93 -16.86 4.51 -4.42
CA LEU A 93 -16.27 5.39 -5.43
C LEU A 93 -17.36 6.34 -5.91
N ASP A 94 -17.15 7.64 -5.74
CA ASP A 94 -18.01 8.69 -6.27
C ASP A 94 -17.16 9.52 -7.27
N VAL A 95 -17.58 9.56 -8.52
CA VAL A 95 -16.92 10.33 -9.59
C VAL A 95 -17.86 11.42 -10.06
N THR A 96 -17.40 12.67 -10.03
CA THR A 96 -18.09 13.76 -10.73
C THR A 96 -17.90 13.56 -12.22
N ASP A 97 -19.04 13.48 -12.94
CA ASP A 97 -19.04 13.14 -14.36
C ASP A 97 -18.61 14.34 -15.19
N ASP A 98 -17.31 14.46 -15.46
CA ASP A 98 -16.81 15.26 -16.57
C ASP A 98 -16.01 14.37 -17.53
N ARG A 99 -16.72 13.74 -18.46
CA ARG A 99 -16.15 12.84 -19.47
C ARG A 99 -15.22 13.54 -20.46
N THR A 100 -15.14 14.88 -20.41
CA THR A 100 -14.29 15.65 -21.32
C THR A 100 -12.86 15.77 -20.79
N LEU A 101 -12.65 15.70 -19.48
CA LEU A 101 -11.36 15.83 -18.85
C LEU A 101 -10.63 14.51 -18.64
N LEU A 102 -11.34 13.50 -18.17
CA LEU A 102 -10.75 12.19 -17.88
C LEU A 102 -10.62 11.34 -19.16
N PRO A 103 -9.61 10.45 -19.23
CA PRO A 103 -9.51 9.47 -20.30
C PRO A 103 -10.78 8.64 -20.43
N GLU A 104 -11.26 8.41 -21.67
CA GLU A 104 -12.51 7.67 -21.96
C GLU A 104 -12.50 6.27 -21.33
N LYS A 105 -11.33 5.64 -21.25
CA LYS A 105 -11.13 4.29 -20.70
C LYS A 105 -10.56 4.28 -19.30
N ARG A 106 -10.76 5.35 -18.52
CA ARG A 106 -10.28 5.42 -17.14
C ARG A 106 -10.82 4.23 -16.35
N GLN A 107 -9.91 3.56 -15.65
CA GLN A 107 -10.21 2.49 -14.70
C GLN A 107 -9.52 2.74 -13.35
N HIS A 108 -10.06 2.12 -12.31
CA HIS A 108 -9.53 2.15 -10.96
C HIS A 108 -9.17 0.75 -10.50
N ARG A 109 -7.98 0.59 -9.91
CA ARG A 109 -7.50 -0.69 -9.37
C ARG A 109 -7.17 -0.51 -7.90
N PHE A 110 -7.81 -1.30 -7.03
CA PHE A 110 -7.66 -1.20 -5.58
C PHE A 110 -6.76 -2.32 -5.05
N PHE A 111 -5.70 -1.94 -4.35
CA PHE A 111 -4.80 -2.83 -3.64
C PHE A 111 -5.12 -2.77 -2.15
N LEU A 112 -5.60 -3.88 -1.57
CA LEU A 112 -5.88 -4.00 -0.15
C LEU A 112 -4.63 -4.52 0.55
N HIS A 113 -3.81 -3.61 1.10
CA HIS A 113 -2.56 -3.95 1.75
C HIS A 113 -2.76 -4.85 2.97
N THR A 114 -1.78 -5.71 3.26
CA THR A 114 -1.78 -6.71 4.34
C THR A 114 -2.71 -7.90 4.15
N PHE A 115 -3.53 -7.90 3.10
CA PHE A 115 -4.46 -9.00 2.81
C PHE A 115 -4.01 -9.80 1.57
N GLU A 116 -4.37 -11.10 1.58
CA GLU A 116 -4.15 -12.01 0.46
C GLU A 116 -5.35 -11.90 -0.50
N THR A 117 -5.36 -10.83 -1.27
CA THR A 117 -6.42 -10.56 -2.25
C THR A 117 -5.83 -10.15 -3.59
N ALA A 118 -6.47 -10.56 -4.69
CA ALA A 118 -6.18 -9.95 -5.97
C ALA A 118 -6.66 -8.49 -5.97
N PRO A 119 -6.00 -7.59 -6.72
CA PRO A 119 -6.48 -6.23 -6.87
C PRO A 119 -7.90 -6.20 -7.47
N ILE A 120 -8.74 -5.31 -6.95
CA ILE A 120 -10.11 -5.13 -7.44
C ILE A 120 -10.07 -4.09 -8.56
N LEU A 121 -10.53 -4.47 -9.76
CA LEU A 121 -10.58 -3.59 -10.92
C LEU A 121 -12.02 -3.15 -11.19
N VAL A 122 -12.22 -1.85 -11.40
CA VAL A 122 -13.52 -1.27 -11.74
C VAL A 122 -13.41 -0.14 -12.76
N ASP A 123 -14.48 0.11 -13.49
CA ASP A 123 -14.57 1.22 -14.43
C ASP A 123 -14.85 2.55 -13.70
N ASN A 124 -14.61 3.66 -14.39
CA ASN A 124 -14.74 5.02 -13.87
C ASN A 124 -16.21 5.47 -13.82
N HIS A 125 -16.97 4.96 -12.86
CA HIS A 125 -18.31 5.44 -12.52
C HIS A 125 -18.59 5.30 -11.03
N SER A 126 -19.53 6.08 -10.52
CA SER A 126 -19.91 6.04 -9.11
C SER A 126 -20.55 4.70 -8.76
N GLN A 127 -19.99 3.99 -7.78
CA GLN A 127 -20.41 2.66 -7.38
C GLN A 127 -19.97 2.30 -5.98
N GLU A 128 -20.61 1.29 -5.40
CA GLU A 128 -20.18 0.64 -4.16
C GLU A 128 -19.57 -0.72 -4.49
N ILE A 129 -18.42 -1.02 -3.88
CA ILE A 129 -17.59 -2.18 -4.17
C ILE A 129 -17.39 -2.95 -2.86
N ALA A 130 -17.76 -4.23 -2.86
CA ALA A 130 -17.47 -5.11 -1.72
C ALA A 130 -16.00 -5.55 -1.76
N MET A 131 -15.29 -5.47 -0.63
CA MET A 131 -13.91 -5.96 -0.50
C MET A 131 -13.83 -7.50 -0.47
N GLY A 132 -14.97 -8.17 -0.25
CA GLY A 132 -14.99 -9.62 -0.09
C GLY A 132 -14.45 -10.09 1.25
N GLU A 133 -13.97 -11.34 1.28
CA GLU A 133 -13.34 -11.91 2.47
C GLU A 133 -11.91 -11.42 2.60
N LEU A 134 -11.62 -10.71 3.69
CA LEU A 134 -10.28 -10.22 4.00
C LEU A 134 -9.54 -11.26 4.83
N ARG A 135 -8.64 -12.00 4.19
CA ARG A 135 -7.71 -12.92 4.86
C ARG A 135 -6.36 -12.24 4.99
N SER A 136 -5.84 -12.16 6.20
CA SER A 136 -4.50 -11.63 6.41
C SER A 136 -3.48 -12.43 5.61
N ARG A 137 -2.56 -11.75 4.95
CA ARG A 137 -1.47 -12.39 4.23
C ARG A 137 -0.65 -13.26 5.20
N PRO A 138 -0.32 -14.51 4.82
CA PRO A 138 0.53 -15.36 5.63
C PRO A 138 1.86 -14.68 5.94
N ILE A 139 2.34 -14.82 7.17
CA ILE A 139 3.64 -14.26 7.57
C ILE A 139 4.74 -15.04 6.85
N ALA A 140 5.39 -14.39 5.88
CA ALA A 140 6.52 -14.95 5.18
C ALA A 140 7.75 -15.10 6.11
N LYS A 141 8.72 -15.94 5.72
CA LYS A 141 9.96 -16.12 6.49
C LYS A 141 10.75 -14.80 6.59
N GLU A 142 10.70 -13.97 5.54
CA GLU A 142 11.30 -12.66 5.50
C GLU A 142 10.68 -11.71 6.53
N ASP A 143 9.37 -11.72 6.67
CA ASP A 143 8.65 -10.91 7.66
C ASP A 143 9.02 -11.33 9.09
N ARG A 144 9.14 -12.64 9.35
CA ARG A 144 9.60 -13.15 10.65
C ARG A 144 11.04 -12.77 10.94
N MET A 145 11.93 -12.90 9.96
CA MET A 145 13.32 -12.49 10.10
C MET A 145 13.42 -10.99 10.33
N PHE A 146 12.65 -10.19 9.63
CA PHE A 146 12.59 -8.75 9.82
C PHE A 146 12.22 -8.37 11.26
N GLU A 147 11.16 -8.95 11.83
CA GLU A 147 10.74 -8.70 13.20
C GLU A 147 11.83 -9.08 14.23
N LEU A 148 12.51 -10.20 14.01
CA LEU A 148 13.64 -10.62 14.84
C LEU A 148 14.81 -9.63 14.76
N LEU A 149 15.20 -9.22 13.56
CA LEU A 149 16.32 -8.30 13.34
C LEU A 149 16.00 -6.87 13.80
N LYS A 150 14.76 -6.43 13.71
CA LYS A 150 14.31 -5.11 14.17
C LYS A 150 14.66 -4.91 15.65
N SER A 151 14.40 -5.90 16.49
CA SER A 151 14.62 -5.87 17.94
C SER A 151 16.01 -6.36 18.37
N ALA A 152 16.76 -7.05 17.51
CA ALA A 152 18.05 -7.62 17.85
C ALA A 152 19.13 -6.53 18.10
N ASN A 153 19.92 -6.71 19.15
CA ASN A 153 21.07 -5.85 19.41
C ASN A 153 22.29 -6.28 18.58
N LEU A 154 22.20 -6.04 17.27
CA LEU A 154 23.23 -6.35 16.29
C LEU A 154 23.58 -5.09 15.48
N ALA A 155 24.84 -5.02 15.01
CA ALA A 155 25.26 -4.00 14.06
C ALA A 155 24.42 -4.08 12.76
N TYR A 156 24.21 -2.93 12.11
CA TYR A 156 23.39 -2.80 10.91
C TYR A 156 23.86 -3.75 9.78
N ASP A 157 25.17 -3.79 9.51
CA ASP A 157 25.72 -4.65 8.45
C ASP A 157 25.43 -6.13 8.73
N ARG A 158 25.53 -6.56 9.98
CA ARG A 158 25.20 -7.94 10.35
C ARG A 158 23.71 -8.25 10.18
N LYS A 159 22.83 -7.30 10.48
CA LYS A 159 21.39 -7.42 10.21
C LYS A 159 21.13 -7.59 8.72
N ASN A 160 21.80 -6.80 7.87
CA ASN A 160 21.70 -6.90 6.41
C ASN A 160 22.14 -8.27 5.89
N GLU A 161 23.28 -8.78 6.35
CA GLU A 161 23.78 -10.10 5.96
C GLU A 161 22.79 -11.21 6.31
N LEU A 162 22.24 -11.19 7.53
CA LEU A 162 21.28 -12.19 8.00
C LEU A 162 19.96 -12.10 7.21
N PHE A 163 19.47 -10.90 6.94
CA PHE A 163 18.26 -10.72 6.13
C PHE A 163 18.46 -11.21 4.70
N ALA A 164 19.58 -10.86 4.07
CA ALA A 164 19.93 -11.34 2.73
C ALA A 164 20.11 -12.85 2.68
N ALA A 165 20.67 -13.47 3.74
CA ALA A 165 20.76 -14.92 3.85
C ALA A 165 19.38 -15.57 3.95
N CYS A 166 18.47 -14.99 4.74
CA CYS A 166 17.09 -15.44 4.86
C CYS A 166 16.36 -15.40 3.51
N SER A 167 16.49 -14.32 2.76
CA SER A 167 15.84 -14.17 1.45
C SER A 167 16.35 -15.19 0.41
N ARG A 168 17.62 -15.60 0.50
CA ARG A 168 18.21 -16.63 -0.38
C ARG A 168 17.92 -18.06 0.05
N ALA A 169 17.66 -18.29 1.33
CA ALA A 169 17.39 -19.65 1.85
C ALA A 169 16.05 -20.17 1.35
N LYS A 170 15.98 -21.42 0.89
CA LYS A 170 14.73 -22.06 0.45
C LYS A 170 13.81 -22.38 1.64
N ASP A 171 14.40 -22.73 2.77
CA ASP A 171 13.70 -23.07 3.99
C ASP A 171 14.49 -22.70 5.25
N TRP A 172 13.87 -22.82 6.43
CA TRP A 172 14.51 -22.55 7.72
C TRP A 172 15.70 -23.47 8.02
N LYS A 173 15.75 -24.70 7.48
CA LYS A 173 16.87 -25.61 7.68
C LYS A 173 18.12 -25.14 6.96
N GLN A 174 17.97 -24.51 5.79
CA GLN A 174 19.08 -23.87 5.09
C GLN A 174 19.60 -22.64 5.85
N LEU A 175 18.68 -21.85 6.43
CA LEU A 175 19.06 -20.66 7.19
C LEU A 175 19.86 -21.00 8.45
N MET A 176 19.53 -22.09 9.12
CA MET A 176 20.24 -22.53 10.34
C MET A 176 21.68 -23.05 10.11
N LYS A 177 22.12 -23.14 8.85
CA LYS A 177 23.50 -23.52 8.49
C LYS A 177 24.40 -22.32 8.20
N VAL A 178 23.90 -21.09 8.26
CA VAL A 178 24.60 -19.83 8.08
C VAL A 178 25.00 -19.25 9.44
#